data_fe1a97d0ffd41a93db8366045b3d0cdb
#
_entry.id   fe1a97d0ffd41a93db8366045b3d0cdb
#
_cell.length_a   1.000
_cell.length_b   1.000
_cell.length_c   1.000
_cell.angle_alpha   90.00
_cell.angle_beta   90.00
_cell.angle_gamma   90.00
#
_symmetry.space_group_name_H-M   'P 1'
#
loop_
_entity.id
_entity.type
_entity.pdbx_description
1 polymer ?
#
loop_
_entity_poly.entity_id
_entity_poly.type
_entity_poly.pdbx_seq_one_letter_code
_entity_poly.pdbx_strand_id
1 'polypeptide(L)'
;VKRESKPAWSEVPRQAQEALERVVAGSIADATIAWGGYAPSATFIIHTADGRKFFCKGTHPGFTDMGKAAFRSELSYYSSMPELAEFGPAFRGAAHHEDWHLMVLDYVQRAFEVPPWTENCLRDAITMLVRFHAQTPARARELLPIAEEQMDFVPLYRGETGWKSLASPGQRAGFLALFIDDVAASQWLDANLEDFVTLEAQASHLGGPRSWVHHDVRSDNLIFRRTAAPLLIDFPYLAYGPTLMDVAFFLPSVTGEGGPLPAEGLRLYEQMSEHRFEARDVAVTVATVAGFFAARAGQQDIPGLPRLRWVQKLQLFPSLDWLSELLGISGPPAPKPI
;
A
#
# COMPACT_ATOMS: atom_id res chain seq x y z
N VAL A 1 -20.27 -1.31 -5.70
CA VAL A 1 -19.56 -1.11 -4.43
C VAL A 1 -19.66 0.36 -4.05
N LYS A 2 -20.00 0.67 -2.79
CA LYS A 2 -20.01 2.06 -2.29
C LYS A 2 -18.59 2.61 -2.36
N ARG A 3 -18.46 3.88 -2.78
CA ARG A 3 -17.18 4.60 -2.76
C ARG A 3 -17.02 5.36 -1.43
N GLU A 4 -15.80 5.71 -1.11
CA GLU A 4 -15.45 6.58 0.01
C GLU A 4 -16.09 7.96 -0.18
N SER A 5 -16.55 8.57 0.92
CA SER A 5 -17.09 9.93 0.86
C SER A 5 -15.94 10.93 0.82
N LYS A 6 -15.78 11.60 -0.30
CA LYS A 6 -14.79 12.67 -0.48
C LYS A 6 -15.48 14.04 -0.50
N PRO A 7 -14.87 15.08 0.06
CA PRO A 7 -15.46 16.42 0.02
C PRO A 7 -15.54 16.94 -1.42
N ALA A 8 -16.55 17.73 -1.71
CA ALA A 8 -16.66 18.45 -2.97
C ALA A 8 -15.71 19.66 -2.99
N TRP A 9 -15.31 20.13 -4.17
CA TRP A 9 -14.47 21.33 -4.29
C TRP A 9 -15.13 22.57 -3.69
N SER A 10 -16.46 22.67 -3.76
CA SER A 10 -17.24 23.77 -3.18
C SER A 10 -17.18 23.81 -1.64
N GLU A 11 -16.76 22.73 -0.98
CA GLU A 11 -16.58 22.67 0.47
C GLU A 11 -15.20 23.18 0.90
N VAL A 12 -14.25 23.32 -0.04
CA VAL A 12 -12.92 23.89 0.23
C VAL A 12 -13.04 25.38 0.48
N PRO A 13 -12.63 25.89 1.66
CA PRO A 13 -12.73 27.32 1.98
C PRO A 13 -12.02 28.21 0.94
N ARG A 14 -12.59 29.39 0.66
CA ARG A 14 -12.00 30.31 -0.32
C ARG A 14 -10.54 30.65 0.00
N GLN A 15 -10.21 30.82 1.27
CA GLN A 15 -8.84 31.10 1.72
C GLN A 15 -7.88 29.95 1.40
N ALA A 16 -8.35 28.68 1.51
CA ALA A 16 -7.56 27.51 1.10
C ALA A 16 -7.38 27.47 -0.42
N GLN A 17 -8.43 27.79 -1.20
CA GLN A 17 -8.34 27.90 -2.66
C GLN A 17 -7.34 28.97 -3.10
N GLU A 18 -7.39 30.17 -2.49
CA GLU A 18 -6.43 31.25 -2.76
C GLU A 18 -4.98 30.89 -2.37
N ALA A 19 -4.83 30.10 -1.29
CA ALA A 19 -3.52 29.57 -0.95
C ALA A 19 -3.01 28.56 -2.00
N LEU A 20 -3.89 27.72 -2.54
CA LEU A 20 -3.54 26.82 -3.65
C LEU A 20 -3.21 27.57 -4.93
N GLU A 21 -3.94 28.65 -5.26
CA GLU A 21 -3.64 29.52 -6.42
C GLU A 21 -2.21 30.07 -6.34
N ARG A 22 -1.74 30.44 -5.15
CA ARG A 22 -0.33 30.86 -4.93
C ARG A 22 0.66 29.70 -5.18
N VAL A 23 0.34 28.49 -4.72
CA VAL A 23 1.20 27.31 -4.92
C VAL A 23 1.32 26.97 -6.41
N VAL A 24 0.21 26.97 -7.15
CA VAL A 24 0.22 26.66 -8.60
C VAL A 24 0.63 27.84 -9.47
N ALA A 25 0.87 29.01 -8.87
CA ALA A 25 1.17 30.27 -9.55
C ALA A 25 0.19 30.57 -10.69
N GLY A 26 -1.12 30.54 -10.37
CA GLY A 26 -2.18 30.79 -11.35
C GLY A 26 -3.57 30.62 -10.76
N SER A 27 -4.56 31.27 -11.37
CA SER A 27 -5.97 31.15 -10.95
C SER A 27 -6.50 29.76 -11.26
N ILE A 28 -7.26 29.20 -10.32
CA ILE A 28 -7.95 27.91 -10.48
C ILE A 28 -9.28 28.16 -11.19
N ALA A 29 -9.39 27.63 -12.41
CA ALA A 29 -10.61 27.73 -13.21
C ALA A 29 -11.67 26.71 -12.80
N ASP A 30 -11.23 25.49 -12.46
CA ASP A 30 -12.08 24.37 -12.06
C ASP A 30 -11.28 23.34 -11.26
N ALA A 31 -11.97 22.54 -10.44
CA ALA A 31 -11.38 21.38 -9.79
C ALA A 31 -12.41 20.26 -9.67
N THR A 32 -12.01 19.06 -10.08
CA THR A 32 -12.84 17.87 -10.05
C THR A 32 -12.32 16.85 -9.04
N ILE A 33 -13.21 16.08 -8.39
CA ILE A 33 -12.79 15.04 -7.45
C ILE A 33 -11.98 13.99 -8.20
N ALA A 34 -10.77 13.72 -7.72
CA ALA A 34 -9.99 12.58 -8.17
C ALA A 34 -10.44 11.32 -7.43
N TRP A 35 -11.05 10.41 -8.17
CA TRP A 35 -11.45 9.11 -7.63
C TRP A 35 -10.30 8.11 -7.74
N GLY A 36 -10.11 7.34 -6.69
CA GLY A 36 -9.05 6.34 -6.53
C GLY A 36 -8.64 6.24 -5.06
N GLY A 37 -7.86 5.20 -4.73
CA GLY A 37 -7.51 4.89 -3.34
C GLY A 37 -8.70 4.49 -2.48
N TYR A 38 -8.45 4.21 -1.20
CA TYR A 38 -9.44 3.70 -0.26
C TYR A 38 -9.65 4.62 0.95
N ALA A 39 -9.05 5.81 0.96
CA ALA A 39 -9.21 6.79 2.01
C ALA A 39 -10.17 7.90 1.61
N PRO A 40 -11.00 8.43 2.54
CA PRO A 40 -11.91 9.54 2.30
C PRO A 40 -11.18 10.89 2.35
N SER A 41 -9.95 10.96 1.86
CA SER A 41 -9.15 12.19 1.79
C SER A 41 -9.70 13.18 0.76
N ALA A 42 -9.43 14.46 0.94
CA ALA A 42 -9.65 15.48 -0.08
C ALA A 42 -8.69 15.23 -1.24
N THR A 43 -9.21 14.89 -2.42
CA THR A 43 -8.39 14.66 -3.62
C THR A 43 -9.03 15.30 -4.82
N PHE A 44 -8.29 16.16 -5.51
CA PHE A 44 -8.79 16.94 -6.66
C PHE A 44 -7.81 16.93 -7.82
N ILE A 45 -8.35 16.98 -9.03
CA ILE A 45 -7.61 17.41 -10.21
C ILE A 45 -7.93 18.90 -10.39
N ILE A 46 -6.94 19.75 -10.20
CA ILE A 46 -7.04 21.20 -10.34
C ILE A 46 -6.70 21.58 -11.78
N HIS A 47 -7.56 22.39 -12.38
CA HIS A 47 -7.36 22.99 -13.70
C HIS A 47 -7.14 24.49 -13.53
N THR A 48 -6.00 25.00 -13.95
CA THR A 48 -5.72 26.44 -13.93
C THR A 48 -6.24 27.13 -15.20
N ALA A 49 -6.47 28.43 -15.12
CA ALA A 49 -6.99 29.22 -16.24
C ALA A 49 -6.04 29.23 -17.47
N ASP A 50 -4.75 29.00 -17.27
CA ASP A 50 -3.75 28.86 -18.33
C ASP A 50 -3.63 27.43 -18.90
N GLY A 51 -4.52 26.51 -18.47
CA GLY A 51 -4.63 25.15 -19.01
C GLY A 51 -3.72 24.10 -18.36
N ARG A 52 -2.95 24.46 -17.32
CA ARG A 52 -2.16 23.46 -16.56
C ARG A 52 -3.07 22.63 -15.67
N LYS A 53 -2.61 21.42 -15.34
CA LYS A 53 -3.29 20.51 -14.43
C LYS A 53 -2.37 20.11 -13.29
N PHE A 54 -2.96 19.99 -12.09
CA PHE A 54 -2.26 19.53 -10.90
C PHE A 54 -3.13 18.50 -10.17
N PHE A 55 -2.48 17.61 -9.42
CA PHE A 55 -3.15 16.74 -8.48
C PHE A 55 -3.02 17.36 -7.09
N CYS A 56 -4.14 17.47 -6.39
CA CYS A 56 -4.19 17.96 -5.02
C CYS A 56 -4.69 16.86 -4.10
N LYS A 57 -3.98 16.61 -3.00
CA LYS A 57 -4.37 15.65 -1.96
C LYS A 57 -4.27 16.30 -0.60
N GLY A 58 -5.18 15.94 0.32
CA GLY A 58 -5.07 16.48 1.67
C GLY A 58 -6.13 16.04 2.66
N THR A 59 -6.13 16.75 3.78
CA THR A 59 -7.08 16.57 4.88
C THR A 59 -8.25 17.54 4.75
N HIS A 60 -9.31 17.25 5.51
CA HIS A 60 -10.49 18.10 5.69
C HIS A 60 -11.09 17.82 7.09
N PRO A 61 -12.05 18.63 7.60
CA PRO A 61 -12.58 18.48 8.97
C PRO A 61 -13.11 17.09 9.30
N GLY A 62 -13.73 16.40 8.33
CA GLY A 62 -14.26 15.03 8.50
C GLY A 62 -13.22 13.91 8.36
N PHE A 63 -11.93 14.21 8.16
CA PHE A 63 -10.91 13.18 7.98
C PHE A 63 -10.44 12.64 9.33
N THR A 64 -10.20 11.32 9.42
CA THR A 64 -9.80 10.68 10.68
C THR A 64 -8.42 11.12 11.14
N ASP A 65 -8.15 11.04 12.46
CA ASP A 65 -6.84 11.41 13.01
C ASP A 65 -5.71 10.55 12.45
N MET A 66 -5.97 9.26 12.24
CA MET A 66 -5.02 8.35 11.57
C MET A 66 -4.75 8.80 10.13
N GLY A 67 -5.78 9.16 9.38
CA GLY A 67 -5.63 9.70 8.02
C GLY A 67 -4.88 11.03 8.00
N LYS A 68 -5.15 11.93 8.96
CA LYS A 68 -4.41 13.19 9.13
C LYS A 68 -2.94 12.93 9.47
N ALA A 69 -2.63 11.92 10.30
CA ALA A 69 -1.26 11.54 10.62
C ALA A 69 -0.52 10.99 9.39
N ALA A 70 -1.14 10.05 8.66
CA ALA A 70 -0.60 9.50 7.42
C ALA A 70 -0.30 10.59 6.38
N PHE A 71 -1.24 11.53 6.19
CA PHE A 71 -1.04 12.66 5.29
C PHE A 71 0.15 13.55 5.73
N ARG A 72 0.28 13.84 7.04
CA ARG A 72 1.42 14.64 7.54
C ARG A 72 2.76 13.98 7.26
N SER A 73 2.86 12.65 7.42
CA SER A 73 4.06 11.89 7.09
C SER A 73 4.38 12.02 5.60
N GLU A 74 3.41 11.78 4.73
CA GLU A 74 3.58 11.90 3.27
C GLU A 74 4.00 13.30 2.85
N LEU A 75 3.35 14.35 3.37
CA LEU A 75 3.72 15.75 3.11
C LEU A 75 5.15 16.06 3.57
N SER A 76 5.56 15.53 4.72
CA SER A 76 6.92 15.68 5.24
C SER A 76 7.94 15.07 4.28
N TYR A 77 7.68 13.85 3.78
CA TYR A 77 8.58 13.19 2.84
C TYR A 77 8.70 13.97 1.53
N TYR A 78 7.58 14.35 0.91
CA TYR A 78 7.60 15.17 -0.30
C TYR A 78 8.31 16.51 -0.11
N SER A 79 8.19 17.12 1.06
CA SER A 79 8.83 18.42 1.35
C SER A 79 10.34 18.32 1.61
N SER A 80 10.81 17.19 2.15
CA SER A 80 12.21 17.00 2.55
C SER A 80 13.04 16.16 1.57
N MET A 81 12.36 15.43 0.66
CA MET A 81 12.99 14.44 -0.23
C MET A 81 12.66 14.72 -1.70
N PRO A 82 13.32 15.69 -2.34
CA PRO A 82 13.09 15.99 -3.76
C PRO A 82 13.37 14.79 -4.68
N GLU A 83 14.13 13.79 -4.21
CA GLU A 83 14.43 12.54 -4.91
C GLU A 83 13.19 11.70 -5.19
N LEU A 84 12.13 11.85 -4.42
CA LEU A 84 10.86 11.17 -4.68
C LEU A 84 10.29 11.49 -6.06
N ALA A 85 10.67 12.64 -6.65
CA ALA A 85 10.27 12.99 -8.02
C ALA A 85 10.82 12.04 -9.10
N GLU A 86 11.81 11.20 -8.79
CA GLU A 86 12.29 10.15 -9.69
C GLU A 86 11.31 8.96 -9.78
N PHE A 87 10.53 8.75 -8.72
CA PHE A 87 9.64 7.60 -8.54
C PHE A 87 8.17 7.97 -8.49
N GLY A 88 7.84 9.20 -8.17
CA GLY A 88 6.48 9.71 -8.04
C GLY A 88 6.27 11.05 -8.73
N PRO A 89 5.04 11.60 -8.72
CA PRO A 89 4.76 12.95 -9.20
C PRO A 89 5.57 13.99 -8.43
N ALA A 90 6.08 15.02 -9.11
CA ALA A 90 6.86 16.06 -8.47
C ALA A 90 5.99 16.92 -7.52
N PHE A 91 6.52 17.22 -6.33
CA PHE A 91 5.90 18.09 -5.36
C PHE A 91 6.02 19.56 -5.78
N ARG A 92 4.92 20.30 -5.72
CA ARG A 92 4.84 21.72 -6.09
C ARG A 92 4.70 22.66 -4.90
N GLY A 93 4.26 22.12 -3.77
CA GLY A 93 4.07 22.87 -2.53
C GLY A 93 2.82 22.43 -1.79
N ALA A 94 2.54 23.11 -0.70
CA ALA A 94 1.38 22.85 0.13
C ALA A 94 0.68 24.16 0.53
N ALA A 95 -0.61 24.06 0.77
CA ALA A 95 -1.46 25.12 1.30
C ALA A 95 -2.18 24.62 2.55
N HIS A 96 -2.47 25.52 3.48
CA HIS A 96 -3.26 25.17 4.64
C HIS A 96 -4.21 26.31 5.02
N HIS A 97 -5.38 25.94 5.50
CA HIS A 97 -6.34 26.83 6.12
C HIS A 97 -7.21 26.02 7.08
N GLU A 98 -7.16 26.32 8.36
CA GLU A 98 -7.82 25.54 9.42
C GLU A 98 -7.49 24.05 9.32
N ASP A 99 -8.50 23.15 9.24
CA ASP A 99 -8.34 21.69 9.10
C ASP A 99 -8.01 21.21 7.68
N TRP A 100 -7.97 22.14 6.72
CA TRP A 100 -7.59 21.84 5.34
C TRP A 100 -6.08 21.97 5.15
N HIS A 101 -5.40 20.84 5.10
CA HIS A 101 -3.99 20.77 4.72
C HIS A 101 -3.92 20.07 3.38
N LEU A 102 -3.45 20.77 2.37
CA LEU A 102 -3.50 20.34 0.97
C LEU A 102 -2.11 20.40 0.36
N MET A 103 -1.62 19.30 -0.20
CA MET A 103 -0.41 19.28 -1.01
C MET A 103 -0.75 19.23 -2.49
N VAL A 104 0.10 19.84 -3.30
CA VAL A 104 -0.01 19.89 -4.75
C VAL A 104 1.14 19.11 -5.38
N LEU A 105 0.80 18.18 -6.25
CA LEU A 105 1.71 17.38 -7.05
C LEU A 105 1.45 17.64 -8.53
N ASP A 106 2.44 17.33 -9.38
CA ASP A 106 2.20 17.32 -10.82
C ASP A 106 1.09 16.33 -11.16
N TYR A 107 0.20 16.73 -12.06
CA TYR A 107 -0.78 15.82 -12.62
C TYR A 107 -0.09 14.90 -13.65
N VAL A 108 -0.11 13.61 -13.38
CA VAL A 108 0.38 12.60 -14.30
C VAL A 108 -0.81 11.84 -14.89
N GLN A 109 -0.98 11.94 -16.19
CA GLN A 109 -2.03 11.19 -16.87
C GLN A 109 -1.68 9.71 -16.91
N ARG A 110 -2.55 8.87 -16.36
CA ARG A 110 -2.47 7.42 -16.49
C ARG A 110 -2.71 7.02 -17.96
N ALA A 111 -1.82 6.23 -18.52
CA ALA A 111 -1.93 5.79 -19.91
C ALA A 111 -2.97 4.68 -20.11
N PHE A 112 -3.10 3.82 -19.11
CA PHE A 112 -4.07 2.72 -19.03
C PHE A 112 -4.27 2.29 -17.58
N GLU A 113 -5.37 1.62 -17.32
CA GLU A 113 -5.69 1.09 -15.99
C GLU A 113 -5.14 -0.34 -15.83
N VAL A 114 -4.74 -0.68 -14.61
CA VAL A 114 -4.42 -2.02 -14.17
C VAL A 114 -5.27 -2.28 -12.92
N PRO A 115 -5.95 -3.41 -12.78
CA PRO A 115 -6.01 -4.57 -13.68
C PRO A 115 -6.74 -4.28 -15.01
N PRO A 116 -6.61 -5.11 -16.07
CA PRO A 116 -5.97 -6.43 -16.04
C PRO A 116 -4.43 -6.37 -16.03
N TRP A 117 -3.81 -7.27 -15.29
CA TRP A 117 -2.37 -7.44 -15.30
C TRP A 117 -1.92 -8.21 -16.54
N THR A 118 -0.87 -7.72 -17.19
CA THR A 118 -0.14 -8.44 -18.24
C THR A 118 1.30 -8.69 -17.75
N GLU A 119 2.01 -9.60 -18.39
CA GLU A 119 3.43 -9.83 -18.11
C GLU A 119 4.26 -8.55 -18.23
N ASN A 120 3.97 -7.71 -19.23
CA ASN A 120 4.65 -6.43 -19.42
C ASN A 120 4.35 -5.45 -18.28
N CYS A 121 3.10 -5.33 -17.85
CA CYS A 121 2.73 -4.48 -16.71
C CYS A 121 3.44 -4.92 -15.44
N LEU A 122 3.49 -6.23 -15.17
CA LEU A 122 4.21 -6.76 -14.02
C LEU A 122 5.71 -6.47 -14.13
N ARG A 123 6.31 -6.70 -15.31
CA ARG A 123 7.72 -6.41 -15.56
C ARG A 123 8.06 -4.94 -15.33
N ASP A 124 7.24 -4.04 -15.85
CA ASP A 124 7.43 -2.59 -15.69
C ASP A 124 7.32 -2.16 -14.21
N ALA A 125 6.32 -2.70 -13.50
CA ALA A 125 6.14 -2.44 -12.07
C ALA A 125 7.34 -2.97 -11.24
N ILE A 126 7.80 -4.19 -11.52
CA ILE A 126 8.97 -4.77 -10.83
C ILE A 126 10.25 -4.00 -11.19
N THR A 127 10.44 -3.60 -12.46
CA THR A 127 11.59 -2.77 -12.85
C THR A 127 11.62 -1.46 -12.07
N MET A 128 10.46 -0.81 -11.93
CA MET A 128 10.35 0.40 -11.13
C MET A 128 10.66 0.12 -9.65
N LEU A 129 10.12 -0.95 -9.07
CA LEU A 129 10.35 -1.31 -7.68
C LEU A 129 11.83 -1.64 -7.40
N VAL A 130 12.50 -2.37 -8.29
CA VAL A 130 13.96 -2.62 -8.20
C VAL A 130 14.74 -1.31 -8.22
N ARG A 131 14.41 -0.36 -9.11
CA ARG A 131 15.04 0.96 -9.11
C ARG A 131 14.79 1.75 -7.84
N PHE A 132 13.58 1.67 -7.29
CA PHE A 132 13.22 2.30 -6.02
C PHE A 132 14.03 1.69 -4.85
N HIS A 133 14.18 0.39 -4.82
CA HIS A 133 14.99 -0.33 -3.84
C HIS A 133 16.52 -0.20 -4.06
N ALA A 134 16.96 0.28 -5.21
CA ALA A 134 18.37 0.51 -5.48
C ALA A 134 18.92 1.82 -4.90
N GLN A 135 18.11 2.58 -4.12
CA GLN A 135 18.61 3.78 -3.44
C GLN A 135 19.74 3.44 -2.47
N THR A 136 20.76 4.31 -2.40
CA THR A 136 21.94 4.03 -1.56
C THR A 136 21.54 3.90 -0.09
N PRO A 137 21.89 2.79 0.58
CA PRO A 137 21.46 2.52 1.95
C PRO A 137 21.81 3.62 2.96
N ALA A 138 22.99 4.25 2.83
CA ALA A 138 23.43 5.34 3.72
C ALA A 138 22.44 6.52 3.66
N ARG A 139 22.12 6.98 2.45
CA ARG A 139 21.18 8.10 2.24
C ARG A 139 19.76 7.75 2.66
N ALA A 140 19.29 6.54 2.31
CA ALA A 140 17.99 6.08 2.73
C ALA A 140 17.84 6.08 4.25
N ARG A 141 18.86 5.59 4.97
CA ARG A 141 18.87 5.53 6.43
C ARG A 141 18.88 6.90 7.10
N GLU A 142 19.50 7.90 6.47
CA GLU A 142 19.55 9.27 6.99
C GLU A 142 18.22 10.01 6.83
N LEU A 143 17.46 9.72 5.79
CA LEU A 143 16.28 10.46 5.40
C LEU A 143 14.97 9.87 5.92
N LEU A 144 14.93 8.57 6.20
CA LEU A 144 13.70 7.85 6.49
C LEU A 144 13.70 7.21 7.88
N PRO A 145 12.53 7.08 8.52
CA PRO A 145 12.39 6.29 9.72
C PRO A 145 12.76 4.83 9.42
N ILE A 146 13.31 4.14 10.41
CA ILE A 146 13.53 2.69 10.32
C ILE A 146 12.17 2.00 10.39
N ALA A 147 11.90 1.07 9.47
CA ALA A 147 10.59 0.43 9.36
C ALA A 147 10.18 -0.29 10.64
N GLU A 148 11.13 -0.95 11.31
CA GLU A 148 10.90 -1.65 12.58
C GLU A 148 10.64 -0.71 13.77
N GLU A 149 10.87 0.59 13.61
CA GLU A 149 10.64 1.63 14.63
C GLU A 149 9.46 2.52 14.25
N GLN A 150 8.93 2.40 13.01
CA GLN A 150 7.79 3.21 12.54
C GLN A 150 6.50 2.74 13.23
N MET A 151 5.83 3.65 13.97
CA MET A 151 4.71 3.31 14.87
C MET A 151 3.63 2.46 14.22
N ASP A 152 3.28 2.72 12.97
CA ASP A 152 2.21 1.98 12.27
C ASP A 152 2.62 0.56 11.87
N PHE A 153 3.94 0.28 11.77
CA PHE A 153 4.49 -0.99 11.33
C PHE A 153 5.28 -1.76 12.39
N VAL A 154 5.62 -1.12 13.53
CA VAL A 154 6.30 -1.80 14.64
C VAL A 154 5.65 -3.13 15.01
N PRO A 155 4.30 -3.21 15.19
CA PRO A 155 3.68 -4.48 15.53
C PRO A 155 3.82 -5.54 14.43
N LEU A 156 3.85 -5.14 13.15
CA LEU A 156 4.06 -6.05 12.01
C LEU A 156 5.44 -6.70 12.09
N TYR A 157 6.49 -5.91 12.29
CA TYR A 157 7.85 -6.40 12.40
C TYR A 157 8.13 -7.18 13.70
N ARG A 158 7.33 -6.97 14.74
CA ARG A 158 7.42 -7.74 16.00
C ARG A 158 6.59 -9.02 16.03
N GLY A 159 5.83 -9.31 14.97
CA GLY A 159 4.94 -10.45 14.94
C GLY A 159 3.78 -10.37 15.94
N GLU A 160 3.27 -9.16 16.20
CA GLU A 160 2.24 -8.92 17.22
C GLU A 160 0.84 -8.67 16.63
N THR A 161 0.71 -8.55 15.32
CA THR A 161 -0.52 -8.07 14.68
C THR A 161 -1.32 -9.08 13.89
N GLY A 162 -0.77 -10.27 13.67
CA GLY A 162 -1.27 -11.21 12.70
C GLY A 162 -1.82 -12.50 13.33
N TRP A 163 -1.15 -13.59 13.07
CA TRP A 163 -1.59 -14.94 13.44
C TRP A 163 -1.86 -15.11 14.93
N LYS A 164 -1.02 -14.53 15.78
CA LYS A 164 -1.20 -14.59 17.24
C LYS A 164 -2.55 -14.03 17.69
N SER A 165 -3.10 -13.04 16.99
CA SER A 165 -4.41 -12.46 17.31
C SER A 165 -5.58 -13.42 17.09
N LEU A 166 -5.41 -14.43 16.20
CA LEU A 166 -6.42 -15.44 15.93
C LEU A 166 -6.60 -16.45 17.07
N ALA A 167 -5.80 -16.39 18.13
CA ALA A 167 -6.08 -17.06 19.39
C ALA A 167 -7.34 -16.50 20.10
N SER A 168 -7.70 -15.24 19.81
CA SER A 168 -8.92 -14.61 20.32
C SER A 168 -10.16 -15.13 19.57
N PRO A 169 -11.24 -15.54 20.27
CA PRO A 169 -12.44 -16.07 19.64
C PRO A 169 -13.07 -15.15 18.59
N GLY A 170 -13.11 -13.84 18.86
CA GLY A 170 -13.72 -12.86 17.94
C GLY A 170 -12.91 -12.68 16.65
N GLN A 171 -11.58 -12.59 16.76
CA GLN A 171 -10.69 -12.50 15.58
C GLN A 171 -10.76 -13.76 14.75
N ARG A 172 -10.69 -14.93 15.44
CA ARG A 172 -10.81 -16.24 14.79
C ARG A 172 -12.14 -16.38 14.04
N ALA A 173 -13.27 -16.06 14.67
CA ALA A 173 -14.57 -16.14 14.03
C ALA A 173 -14.64 -15.28 12.76
N GLY A 174 -14.07 -14.06 12.79
CA GLY A 174 -14.00 -13.19 11.63
C GLY A 174 -13.18 -13.83 10.48
N PHE A 175 -12.04 -14.43 10.78
CA PHE A 175 -11.23 -15.15 9.80
C PHE A 175 -11.97 -16.35 9.20
N LEU A 176 -12.53 -17.23 10.04
CA LEU A 176 -13.24 -18.43 9.58
C LEU A 176 -14.45 -18.09 8.71
N ALA A 177 -15.13 -16.98 9.00
CA ALA A 177 -16.28 -16.51 8.21
C ALA A 177 -15.93 -16.16 6.75
N LEU A 178 -14.66 -16.06 6.38
CA LEU A 178 -14.20 -15.80 5.01
C LEU A 178 -14.28 -17.02 4.10
N PHE A 179 -14.41 -18.23 4.65
CA PHE A 179 -14.38 -19.48 3.90
C PHE A 179 -15.79 -20.06 3.70
N ILE A 180 -15.96 -20.85 2.62
CA ILE A 180 -17.22 -21.54 2.34
C ILE A 180 -17.51 -22.58 3.43
N ASP A 181 -16.49 -23.34 3.81
CA ASP A 181 -16.51 -24.36 4.88
C ASP A 181 -15.67 -23.86 6.06
N ASP A 182 -16.33 -23.33 7.07
CA ASP A 182 -15.70 -22.79 8.28
C ASP A 182 -15.11 -23.88 9.19
N VAL A 183 -15.66 -25.11 9.13
CA VAL A 183 -15.13 -26.25 9.87
C VAL A 183 -13.80 -26.70 9.27
N ALA A 184 -13.75 -26.86 7.95
CA ALA A 184 -12.51 -27.18 7.26
C ALA A 184 -11.45 -26.07 7.45
N ALA A 185 -11.88 -24.81 7.44
CA ALA A 185 -10.98 -23.66 7.70
C ALA A 185 -10.45 -23.67 9.14
N SER A 186 -11.29 -24.04 10.13
CA SER A 186 -10.83 -24.19 11.51
C SER A 186 -9.80 -25.31 11.66
N GLN A 187 -10.04 -26.45 11.03
CA GLN A 187 -9.09 -27.58 11.06
C GLN A 187 -7.75 -27.22 10.39
N TRP A 188 -7.82 -26.56 9.24
CA TRP A 188 -6.62 -26.08 8.55
C TRP A 188 -5.85 -25.08 9.41
N LEU A 189 -6.54 -24.11 10.01
CA LEU A 189 -5.91 -23.12 10.88
C LEU A 189 -5.30 -23.78 12.12
N ASP A 190 -5.99 -24.70 12.79
CA ASP A 190 -5.50 -25.39 13.98
C ASP A 190 -4.24 -26.23 13.69
N ALA A 191 -4.17 -26.81 12.50
CA ALA A 191 -3.00 -27.60 12.08
C ALA A 191 -1.75 -26.76 11.82
N ASN A 192 -1.90 -25.46 11.51
CA ASN A 192 -0.79 -24.64 11.02
C ASN A 192 -0.53 -23.36 11.87
N LEU A 193 -1.41 -23.00 12.79
CA LEU A 193 -1.36 -21.72 13.50
C LEU A 193 -0.07 -21.52 14.29
N GLU A 194 0.43 -22.57 14.94
CA GLU A 194 1.66 -22.50 15.75
C GLU A 194 2.89 -22.19 14.87
N ASP A 195 2.97 -22.83 13.70
CA ASP A 195 4.04 -22.59 12.74
C ASP A 195 3.96 -21.17 12.15
N PHE A 196 2.75 -20.69 11.82
CA PHE A 196 2.54 -19.33 11.32
C PHE A 196 2.93 -18.28 12.37
N VAL A 197 2.55 -18.46 13.64
CA VAL A 197 2.94 -17.58 14.75
C VAL A 197 4.46 -17.59 14.95
N THR A 198 5.08 -18.76 14.84
CA THR A 198 6.54 -18.91 14.98
C THR A 198 7.28 -18.20 13.83
N LEU A 199 6.79 -18.31 12.60
CA LEU A 199 7.35 -17.58 11.45
C LEU A 199 7.18 -16.07 11.62
N GLU A 200 5.95 -15.59 11.92
CA GLU A 200 5.67 -14.18 12.11
C GLU A 200 6.56 -13.53 13.18
N ALA A 201 6.83 -14.25 14.28
CA ALA A 201 7.70 -13.78 15.36
C ALA A 201 9.16 -13.55 14.92
N GLN A 202 9.57 -14.04 13.75
CA GLN A 202 10.91 -13.86 13.20
C GLN A 202 11.03 -12.62 12.30
N ALA A 203 9.95 -11.89 12.08
CA ALA A 203 9.94 -10.72 11.18
C ALA A 203 10.96 -9.63 11.59
N SER A 204 11.27 -9.48 12.88
CA SER A 204 12.30 -8.56 13.37
C SER A 204 13.74 -8.96 13.00
N HIS A 205 13.94 -10.18 12.48
CA HIS A 205 15.26 -10.73 12.15
C HIS A 205 15.43 -10.96 10.65
N LEU A 206 14.56 -10.36 9.83
CA LEU A 206 14.66 -10.47 8.38
C LEU A 206 16.03 -10.00 7.89
N GLY A 207 16.69 -10.86 7.11
CA GLY A 207 17.93 -10.58 6.42
C GLY A 207 17.73 -9.87 5.07
N GLY A 208 18.79 -9.91 4.25
CA GLY A 208 18.75 -9.42 2.88
C GLY A 208 18.91 -7.91 2.73
N PRO A 209 18.68 -7.38 1.52
CA PRO A 209 18.86 -5.98 1.20
C PRO A 209 17.84 -5.10 1.91
N ARG A 210 18.32 -3.94 2.34
CA ARG A 210 17.51 -2.91 2.99
C ARG A 210 17.65 -1.61 2.22
N SER A 211 16.54 -0.95 1.96
CA SER A 211 16.49 0.32 1.24
C SER A 211 15.22 1.10 1.57
N TRP A 212 14.83 2.00 0.70
CA TRP A 212 13.52 2.61 0.74
C TRP A 212 12.47 1.52 0.55
N VAL A 213 11.44 1.52 1.39
CA VAL A 213 10.28 0.66 1.30
C VAL A 213 9.01 1.50 1.36
N HIS A 214 8.05 1.16 0.53
CA HIS A 214 6.80 1.89 0.37
C HIS A 214 5.71 1.39 1.33
N HIS A 215 5.72 0.09 1.63
CA HIS A 215 4.77 -0.66 2.46
C HIS A 215 3.32 -0.72 1.96
N ASP A 216 3.01 -0.15 0.81
CA ASP A 216 1.66 -0.18 0.22
C ASP A 216 1.71 -0.20 -1.31
N VAL A 217 2.61 -1.02 -1.88
CA VAL A 217 2.72 -1.19 -3.34
C VAL A 217 1.54 -2.03 -3.85
N ARG A 218 0.69 -1.41 -4.68
CA ARG A 218 -0.50 -2.02 -5.30
C ARG A 218 -0.79 -1.36 -6.64
N SER A 219 -1.69 -1.94 -7.44
CA SER A 219 -2.07 -1.43 -8.75
C SER A 219 -2.58 0.01 -8.71
N ASP A 220 -3.39 0.37 -7.72
CA ASP A 220 -3.96 1.71 -7.56
C ASP A 220 -2.92 2.76 -7.14
N ASN A 221 -1.80 2.33 -6.54
CA ASN A 221 -0.65 3.16 -6.19
C ASN A 221 0.43 3.21 -7.29
N LEU A 222 0.13 2.67 -8.47
CA LEU A 222 0.98 2.74 -9.66
C LEU A 222 0.33 3.57 -10.77
N ILE A 223 1.05 4.53 -11.32
CA ILE A 223 0.63 5.27 -12.52
C ILE A 223 1.43 4.76 -13.71
N PHE A 224 0.80 3.91 -14.52
CA PHE A 224 1.38 3.42 -15.76
C PHE A 224 1.39 4.51 -16.82
N ARG A 225 2.56 4.73 -17.44
CA ARG A 225 2.80 5.74 -18.47
C ARG A 225 3.08 5.08 -19.82
N ARG A 226 2.79 5.77 -20.91
CA ARG A 226 2.89 5.18 -22.26
C ARG A 226 4.33 4.87 -22.68
N THR A 227 5.28 5.72 -22.34
CA THR A 227 6.66 5.70 -22.85
C THR A 227 7.73 5.77 -21.75
N ALA A 228 7.34 5.61 -20.49
CA ALA A 228 8.26 5.69 -19.37
C ALA A 228 7.86 4.70 -18.28
N ALA A 229 8.77 4.38 -17.37
CA ALA A 229 8.50 3.51 -16.24
C ALA A 229 7.29 4.02 -15.41
N PRO A 230 6.52 3.14 -14.79
CA PRO A 230 5.45 3.53 -13.87
C PRO A 230 5.97 4.46 -12.76
N LEU A 231 5.08 5.26 -12.21
CA LEU A 231 5.35 6.03 -10.99
C LEU A 231 4.62 5.40 -9.81
N LEU A 232 5.24 5.47 -8.64
CA LEU A 232 4.62 5.21 -7.35
C LEU A 232 3.90 6.47 -6.86
N ILE A 233 2.81 6.29 -6.15
CA ILE A 233 2.08 7.34 -5.44
C ILE A 233 1.66 6.85 -4.06
N ASP A 234 1.28 7.78 -3.20
CA ASP A 234 0.79 7.47 -1.85
C ASP A 234 1.88 6.91 -0.93
N PHE A 235 2.77 7.79 -0.46
CA PHE A 235 3.94 7.47 0.37
C PHE A 235 3.77 7.68 1.89
N PRO A 236 2.60 7.49 2.53
CA PRO A 236 2.46 7.78 3.96
C PRO A 236 3.32 6.89 4.85
N TYR A 237 3.70 5.72 4.36
CA TYR A 237 4.42 4.68 5.10
C TYR A 237 5.86 4.46 4.62
N LEU A 238 6.39 5.44 3.89
CA LEU A 238 7.76 5.38 3.39
C LEU A 238 8.75 5.22 4.55
N ALA A 239 9.64 4.24 4.47
CA ALA A 239 10.62 3.93 5.51
C ALA A 239 11.91 3.34 4.91
N TYR A 240 12.93 3.19 5.76
CA TYR A 240 14.12 2.37 5.48
C TYR A 240 13.93 0.99 6.09
N GLY A 241 13.85 -0.05 5.27
CA GLY A 241 13.54 -1.40 5.74
C GLY A 241 13.92 -2.52 4.77
N PRO A 242 13.55 -3.77 5.11
CA PRO A 242 13.77 -4.92 4.24
C PRO A 242 12.96 -4.79 2.94
N THR A 243 13.63 -4.81 1.79
CA THR A 243 12.97 -4.67 0.48
C THR A 243 11.99 -5.81 0.17
N LEU A 244 12.21 -6.97 0.76
CA LEU A 244 11.32 -8.14 0.63
C LEU A 244 9.91 -7.86 1.15
N MET A 245 9.74 -6.92 2.10
CA MET A 245 8.40 -6.53 2.59
C MET A 245 7.53 -5.94 1.48
N ASP A 246 8.06 -5.01 0.69
CA ASP A 246 7.30 -4.45 -0.44
C ASP A 246 6.95 -5.52 -1.47
N VAL A 247 7.88 -6.44 -1.75
CA VAL A 247 7.66 -7.55 -2.67
C VAL A 247 6.53 -8.46 -2.16
N ALA A 248 6.54 -8.80 -0.86
CA ALA A 248 5.55 -9.67 -0.25
C ALA A 248 4.15 -9.03 -0.10
N PHE A 249 4.06 -7.70 0.01
CA PHE A 249 2.79 -6.97 -0.06
C PHE A 249 2.28 -6.86 -1.50
N PHE A 250 3.18 -6.59 -2.46
CA PHE A 250 2.82 -6.32 -3.84
C PHE A 250 2.33 -7.57 -4.58
N LEU A 251 3.09 -8.66 -4.55
CA LEU A 251 2.83 -9.81 -5.41
C LEU A 251 1.48 -10.50 -5.16
N PRO A 252 1.03 -10.70 -3.91
CA PRO A 252 -0.32 -11.21 -3.66
C PRO A 252 -1.43 -10.27 -4.18
N SER A 253 -1.22 -8.95 -4.16
CA SER A 253 -2.19 -8.01 -4.73
C SER A 253 -2.34 -8.18 -6.24
N VAL A 254 -1.23 -8.41 -6.94
CA VAL A 254 -1.22 -8.71 -8.38
C VAL A 254 -2.03 -9.97 -8.68
N THR A 255 -1.77 -11.06 -7.96
CA THR A 255 -2.46 -12.34 -8.14
C THR A 255 -3.95 -12.21 -7.81
N GLY A 256 -4.29 -11.53 -6.71
CA GLY A 256 -5.69 -11.27 -6.33
C GLY A 256 -6.47 -10.49 -7.38
N GLU A 257 -5.81 -9.69 -8.17
CA GLU A 257 -6.36 -8.95 -9.31
C GLU A 257 -6.30 -9.72 -10.64
N GLY A 258 -6.05 -11.05 -10.60
CA GLY A 258 -6.03 -11.92 -11.77
C GLY A 258 -4.70 -11.92 -12.55
N GLY A 259 -3.63 -11.38 -11.97
CA GLY A 259 -2.29 -11.39 -12.54
C GLY A 259 -1.51 -12.69 -12.25
N PRO A 260 -0.21 -12.71 -12.61
CA PRO A 260 0.68 -13.84 -12.37
C PRO A 260 0.81 -14.23 -10.90
N LEU A 261 1.23 -15.48 -10.65
CA LEU A 261 1.44 -16.00 -9.30
C LEU A 261 2.59 -15.28 -8.57
N PRO A 262 2.53 -15.17 -7.23
CA PRO A 262 3.56 -14.46 -6.46
C PRO A 262 4.97 -15.03 -6.68
N ALA A 263 5.11 -16.37 -6.78
CA ALA A 263 6.39 -17.01 -7.04
C ALA A 263 7.00 -16.62 -8.40
N GLU A 264 6.19 -16.31 -9.40
CA GLU A 264 6.66 -15.83 -10.72
C GLU A 264 7.18 -14.40 -10.61
N GLY A 265 6.43 -13.54 -9.90
CA GLY A 265 6.84 -12.16 -9.64
C GLY A 265 8.11 -12.08 -8.80
N LEU A 266 8.25 -12.93 -7.78
CA LEU A 266 9.47 -13.00 -6.96
C LEU A 266 10.70 -13.37 -7.81
N ARG A 267 10.58 -14.42 -8.64
CA ARG A 267 11.68 -14.81 -9.54
C ARG A 267 12.09 -13.67 -10.49
N LEU A 268 11.11 -12.93 -11.00
CA LEU A 268 11.38 -11.78 -11.87
C LEU A 268 12.09 -10.66 -11.10
N TYR A 269 11.66 -10.37 -9.87
CA TYR A 269 12.31 -9.39 -9.00
C TYR A 269 13.76 -9.78 -8.67
N GLU A 270 13.99 -11.04 -8.27
CA GLU A 270 15.33 -11.57 -7.97
C GLU A 270 16.26 -11.49 -9.19
N GLN A 271 15.75 -11.83 -10.38
CA GLN A 271 16.51 -11.74 -11.63
C GLN A 271 16.91 -10.29 -11.95
N MET A 272 15.99 -9.32 -11.74
CA MET A 272 16.24 -7.92 -12.08
C MET A 272 17.07 -7.18 -11.03
N SER A 273 16.96 -7.55 -9.77
CA SER A 273 17.74 -6.97 -8.68
C SER A 273 19.11 -7.61 -8.51
N GLU A 274 19.40 -8.69 -9.24
CA GLU A 274 20.61 -9.53 -9.10
C GLU A 274 20.79 -10.04 -7.65
N HIS A 275 19.70 -10.10 -6.88
CA HIS A 275 19.69 -10.57 -5.50
C HIS A 275 18.70 -11.71 -5.33
N ARG A 276 19.14 -12.81 -4.72
CA ARG A 276 18.30 -13.93 -4.37
C ARG A 276 18.02 -13.93 -2.87
N PHE A 277 16.77 -14.00 -2.50
CA PHE A 277 16.37 -14.09 -1.09
C PHE A 277 16.51 -15.51 -0.55
N GLU A 278 16.84 -15.61 0.73
CA GLU A 278 16.79 -16.89 1.42
C GLU A 278 15.34 -17.37 1.54
N ALA A 279 15.11 -18.65 1.24
CA ALA A 279 13.76 -19.23 1.26
C ALA A 279 13.06 -19.04 2.62
N ARG A 280 13.84 -19.06 3.72
CA ARG A 280 13.33 -18.78 5.06
C ARG A 280 12.82 -17.36 5.20
N ASP A 281 13.57 -16.37 4.72
CA ASP A 281 13.17 -14.96 4.82
C ASP A 281 11.90 -14.68 3.99
N VAL A 282 11.78 -15.33 2.82
CA VAL A 282 10.55 -15.29 2.02
C VAL A 282 9.37 -15.85 2.82
N ALA A 283 9.51 -17.05 3.41
CA ALA A 283 8.44 -17.67 4.19
C ALA A 283 8.05 -16.82 5.41
N VAL A 284 9.01 -16.27 6.15
CA VAL A 284 8.78 -15.35 7.28
C VAL A 284 8.02 -14.10 6.82
N THR A 285 8.44 -13.49 5.73
CA THR A 285 7.82 -12.26 5.25
C THR A 285 6.40 -12.50 4.74
N VAL A 286 6.20 -13.58 3.97
CA VAL A 286 4.87 -13.95 3.48
C VAL A 286 3.94 -14.34 4.63
N ALA A 287 4.43 -15.09 5.63
CA ALA A 287 3.66 -15.39 6.84
C ALA A 287 3.25 -14.11 7.58
N THR A 288 4.15 -13.14 7.70
CA THR A 288 3.89 -11.85 8.36
C THR A 288 2.81 -11.06 7.61
N VAL A 289 2.90 -10.96 6.29
CA VAL A 289 1.90 -10.26 5.44
C VAL A 289 0.56 -10.99 5.47
N ALA A 290 0.56 -12.32 5.34
CA ALA A 290 -0.66 -13.13 5.43
C ALA A 290 -1.33 -12.99 6.79
N GLY A 291 -0.58 -13.01 7.89
CA GLY A 291 -1.06 -12.78 9.25
C GLY A 291 -1.67 -11.40 9.42
N PHE A 292 -1.02 -10.36 8.87
CA PHE A 292 -1.56 -8.99 8.88
C PHE A 292 -2.95 -8.92 8.25
N PHE A 293 -3.17 -9.57 7.11
CA PHE A 293 -4.47 -9.61 6.46
C PHE A 293 -5.45 -10.58 7.14
N ALA A 294 -4.99 -11.74 7.62
CA ALA A 294 -5.83 -12.70 8.32
C ALA A 294 -6.52 -12.10 9.55
N ALA A 295 -5.81 -11.29 10.31
CA ALA A 295 -6.34 -10.59 11.47
C ALA A 295 -7.38 -9.50 11.12
N ARG A 296 -7.44 -9.05 9.87
CA ARG A 296 -8.22 -7.85 9.48
C ARG A 296 -9.33 -8.10 8.48
N ALA A 297 -9.10 -8.96 7.50
CA ALA A 297 -9.99 -9.11 6.34
C ALA A 297 -11.41 -9.56 6.69
N GLY A 298 -11.56 -10.33 7.76
CA GLY A 298 -12.85 -10.83 8.26
C GLY A 298 -13.52 -9.95 9.32
N GLN A 299 -12.93 -8.80 9.65
CA GLN A 299 -13.50 -7.90 10.66
C GLN A 299 -14.63 -7.03 10.09
N GLN A 300 -15.36 -6.38 10.99
CA GLN A 300 -16.42 -5.45 10.60
C GLN A 300 -15.87 -4.31 9.74
N ASP A 301 -16.71 -3.78 8.86
CA ASP A 301 -16.39 -2.63 8.06
C ASP A 301 -16.09 -1.41 8.93
N ILE A 302 -15.11 -0.63 8.49
CA ILE A 302 -14.76 0.62 9.15
C ILE A 302 -15.59 1.74 8.52
N PRO A 303 -16.32 2.54 9.32
CA PRO A 303 -17.06 3.69 8.80
C PRO A 303 -16.15 4.60 7.95
N GLY A 304 -16.63 4.97 6.77
CA GLY A 304 -15.88 5.79 5.81
C GLY A 304 -14.90 5.03 4.90
N LEU A 305 -14.67 3.72 5.15
CA LEU A 305 -13.75 2.87 4.38
C LEU A 305 -14.47 1.62 3.81
N PRO A 306 -15.49 1.78 2.97
CA PRO A 306 -16.38 0.68 2.58
C PRO A 306 -15.72 -0.42 1.74
N ARG A 307 -14.55 -0.14 1.12
CA ARG A 307 -13.81 -1.09 0.30
C ARG A 307 -12.59 -1.70 1.00
N LEU A 308 -12.27 -1.26 2.23
CA LEU A 308 -11.06 -1.71 2.92
C LEU A 308 -11.03 -3.23 3.12
N ARG A 309 -12.14 -3.83 3.57
CA ARG A 309 -12.19 -5.28 3.78
C ARG A 309 -12.13 -6.06 2.48
N TRP A 310 -12.69 -5.51 1.42
CA TRP A 310 -12.59 -6.08 0.07
C TRP A 310 -11.12 -6.18 -0.39
N VAL A 311 -10.36 -5.09 -0.32
CA VAL A 311 -8.95 -5.10 -0.73
C VAL A 311 -8.08 -5.99 0.16
N GLN A 312 -8.39 -6.07 1.46
CA GLN A 312 -7.69 -6.96 2.37
C GLN A 312 -7.94 -8.45 2.04
N LYS A 313 -9.17 -8.82 1.66
CA LYS A 313 -9.48 -10.18 1.19
C LYS A 313 -8.76 -10.50 -0.11
N LEU A 314 -8.71 -9.55 -1.04
CA LEU A 314 -8.07 -9.69 -2.33
C LEU A 314 -6.57 -10.05 -2.18
N GLN A 315 -5.92 -9.54 -1.16
CA GLN A 315 -4.51 -9.83 -0.87
C GLN A 315 -4.33 -11.05 0.04
N LEU A 316 -5.27 -11.31 0.95
CA LEU A 316 -5.17 -12.41 1.90
C LEU A 316 -5.07 -13.77 1.20
N PHE A 317 -6.01 -14.10 0.32
CA PHE A 317 -6.09 -15.46 -0.23
C PHE A 317 -4.86 -15.84 -1.05
N PRO A 318 -4.35 -15.01 -1.97
CA PRO A 318 -3.08 -15.32 -2.64
C PRO A 318 -1.88 -15.39 -1.69
N SER A 319 -1.90 -14.64 -0.58
CA SER A 319 -0.86 -14.75 0.45
C SER A 319 -0.91 -16.10 1.16
N LEU A 320 -2.13 -16.61 1.47
CA LEU A 320 -2.31 -17.93 2.10
C LEU A 320 -1.88 -19.05 1.16
N ASP A 321 -2.25 -18.99 -0.11
CA ASP A 321 -1.86 -19.98 -1.11
C ASP A 321 -0.35 -20.01 -1.28
N TRP A 322 0.28 -18.84 -1.40
CA TRP A 322 1.73 -18.72 -1.51
C TRP A 322 2.46 -19.22 -0.25
N LEU A 323 1.96 -18.87 0.94
CA LEU A 323 2.52 -19.37 2.20
C LEU A 323 2.45 -20.89 2.28
N SER A 324 1.30 -21.47 1.88
CA SER A 324 1.11 -22.92 1.87
C SER A 324 2.09 -23.62 0.91
N GLU A 325 2.31 -23.05 -0.28
CA GLU A 325 3.30 -23.52 -1.25
C GLU A 325 4.72 -23.47 -0.66
N LEU A 326 5.11 -22.36 -0.05
CA LEU A 326 6.43 -22.17 0.56
C LEU A 326 6.72 -23.18 1.69
N LEU A 327 5.69 -23.55 2.45
CA LEU A 327 5.80 -24.49 3.57
C LEU A 327 5.56 -25.96 3.16
N GLY A 328 5.13 -26.22 1.94
CA GLY A 328 4.79 -27.57 1.48
C GLY A 328 3.60 -28.19 2.21
N ILE A 329 2.65 -27.35 2.65
CA ILE A 329 1.41 -27.77 3.32
C ILE A 329 0.22 -27.69 2.37
N SER A 330 -0.90 -28.31 2.76
CA SER A 330 -2.15 -28.17 2.01
C SER A 330 -2.62 -26.72 2.02
N GLY A 331 -3.12 -26.23 0.87
CA GLY A 331 -3.72 -24.91 0.77
C GLY A 331 -4.94 -24.72 1.68
N PRO A 332 -5.36 -23.46 1.94
CA PRO A 332 -6.56 -23.18 2.72
C PRO A 332 -7.81 -23.69 1.98
N PRO A 333 -8.93 -23.93 2.68
CA PRO A 333 -10.22 -24.21 2.04
C PRO A 333 -10.67 -23.08 1.11
N ALA A 334 -11.62 -23.40 0.23
CA ALA A 334 -12.15 -22.43 -0.74
C ALA A 334 -12.73 -21.19 -0.05
N PRO A 335 -12.31 -19.98 -0.45
CA PRO A 335 -12.88 -18.75 0.09
C PRO A 335 -14.30 -18.49 -0.43
N LYS A 336 -15.09 -17.71 0.31
CA LYS A 336 -16.31 -17.13 -0.21
C LYS A 336 -15.98 -16.13 -1.33
N PRO A 337 -16.87 -15.96 -2.32
CA PRO A 337 -16.72 -14.92 -3.33
C PRO A 337 -16.49 -13.53 -2.69
N ILE A 338 -15.56 -12.76 -3.25
CA ILE A 338 -15.16 -11.42 -2.76
C ILE A 338 -16.10 -10.34 -3.34
#